data_0e5bf096eed5bda18a4d09de14906f88
#
_entry.id   0e5bf096eed5bda18a4d09de14906f88
#
_cell.length_a   1.000
_cell.length_b   1.000
_cell.length_c   1.000
_cell.angle_alpha   90.00
_cell.angle_beta   90.00
_cell.angle_gamma   90.00
#
_symmetry.space_group_name_H-M   'P 1'
#
loop_
_entity.id
_entity.type
_entity.pdbx_description
1 polymer ?
#
loop_
_entity_poly.entity_id
_entity_poly.type
_entity_poly.pdbx_seq_one_letter_code
_entity_poly.pdbx_strand_id
1 'polypeptide(L)'
;MEHFASNVIRGRLAGLARGWGSGHGPQALLACPPGELHDMALMVFGIVLHRNGWRIGYLGPSTPVEELERAVDASHPGLVVLAATRTETLEPLRPELASLARRAPLALAGAGATAQIATAVGARLMAGDPVTEAERAR
;
A
#
# COMPACT_ATOMS: atom_id res chain seq x y z
N MET A 1 25.61 9.29 1.71
CA MET A 1 24.86 10.54 1.90
C MET A 1 23.38 10.33 1.76
N GLU A 2 22.92 9.78 0.64
CA GLU A 2 21.51 9.51 0.41
C GLU A 2 20.90 8.59 1.46
N HIS A 3 21.63 7.55 1.85
CA HIS A 3 21.13 6.60 2.85
C HIS A 3 20.92 7.24 4.21
N PHE A 4 21.80 8.15 4.59
CA PHE A 4 21.64 8.85 5.87
C PHE A 4 20.38 9.73 5.86
N ALA A 5 20.18 10.52 4.81
CA ALA A 5 19.00 11.37 4.70
C ALA A 5 17.71 10.55 4.67
N SER A 6 17.71 9.44 3.90
CA SER A 6 16.55 8.55 3.83
C SER A 6 16.23 7.95 5.19
N ASN A 7 17.25 7.56 5.97
CA ASN A 7 17.03 6.98 7.29
C ASN A 7 16.44 8.00 8.28
N VAL A 8 16.89 9.26 8.21
CA VAL A 8 16.35 10.32 9.07
C VAL A 8 14.88 10.57 8.73
N ILE A 9 14.55 10.67 7.45
CA ILE A 9 13.16 10.88 7.01
C ILE A 9 12.29 9.71 7.42
N ARG A 10 12.76 8.48 7.22
CA ARG A 10 12.03 7.28 7.60
C ARG A 10 11.77 7.23 9.10
N GLY A 11 12.74 7.61 9.91
CA GLY A 11 12.57 7.66 11.35
C GLY A 11 11.48 8.63 11.78
N ARG A 12 11.41 9.80 11.13
CA ARG A 12 10.35 10.77 11.42
C ARG A 12 8.99 10.27 10.99
N LEU A 13 8.90 9.63 9.81
CA LEU A 13 7.65 9.05 9.33
C LEU A 13 7.18 7.94 10.25
N ALA A 14 8.10 7.09 10.71
CA ALA A 14 7.76 6.02 11.65
C ALA A 14 7.22 6.58 12.96
N GLY A 15 7.76 7.70 13.44
CA GLY A 15 7.24 8.37 14.62
C GLY A 15 5.81 8.88 14.44
N LEU A 16 5.50 9.40 13.24
CA LEU A 16 4.15 9.87 12.92
C LEU A 16 3.17 8.71 12.74
N ALA A 17 3.68 7.51 12.48
CA ALA A 17 2.87 6.33 12.24
C ALA A 17 2.47 5.59 13.52
N ARG A 18 2.80 6.11 14.69
CA ARG A 18 2.45 5.47 15.95
C ARG A 18 0.94 5.33 16.08
N GLY A 19 0.52 4.16 16.56
CA GLY A 19 -0.90 3.89 16.77
C GLY A 19 -1.67 3.57 15.51
N TRP A 20 -1.00 3.28 14.42
CA TRP A 20 -1.64 2.99 13.13
C TRP A 20 -2.72 1.92 13.21
N GLY A 21 -2.52 0.89 14.02
CA GLY A 21 -3.50 -0.18 14.16
C GLY A 21 -4.67 0.15 15.08
N SER A 22 -4.67 1.32 15.73
CA SER A 22 -5.70 1.69 16.69
C SER A 22 -6.84 2.44 16.03
N GLY A 23 -7.98 2.51 16.73
CA GLY A 23 -9.16 3.21 16.28
C GLY A 23 -10.29 2.27 15.93
N HIS A 24 -11.39 2.83 15.43
CA HIS A 24 -12.62 2.10 15.12
C HIS A 24 -13.01 2.15 13.65
N GLY A 25 -12.22 2.81 12.83
CA GLY A 25 -12.51 2.92 11.41
C GLY A 25 -12.18 1.67 10.63
N PRO A 26 -12.43 1.68 9.32
CA PRO A 26 -12.07 0.55 8.47
C PRO A 26 -10.56 0.35 8.42
N GLN A 27 -10.14 -0.83 8.03
CA GLN A 27 -8.71 -1.15 7.95
C GLN A 27 -8.23 -1.09 6.51
N ALA A 28 -7.05 -0.49 6.33
CA ALA A 28 -6.31 -0.55 5.07
C ALA A 28 -5.02 -1.33 5.29
N LEU A 29 -4.71 -2.23 4.37
CA LEU A 29 -3.42 -2.92 4.35
C LEU A 29 -2.54 -2.25 3.30
N LEU A 30 -1.33 -1.88 3.69
CA LEU A 30 -0.38 -1.19 2.82
C LEU A 30 0.88 -2.02 2.70
N ALA A 31 1.30 -2.28 1.46
CA ALA A 31 2.46 -3.10 1.20
C ALA A 31 3.13 -2.73 -0.12
N CYS A 32 4.39 -3.11 -0.23
CA CYS A 32 5.09 -3.15 -1.52
C CYS A 32 5.26 -4.60 -1.91
N PRO A 33 5.13 -4.94 -3.19
CA PRO A 33 5.30 -6.33 -3.64
C PRO A 33 6.74 -6.81 -3.49
N PRO A 34 6.99 -8.11 -3.62
CA PRO A 34 8.34 -8.65 -3.50
C PRO A 34 9.32 -7.91 -4.40
N GLY A 35 10.46 -7.52 -3.83
CA GLY A 35 11.50 -6.81 -4.55
C GLY A 35 11.36 -5.29 -4.54
N GLU A 36 10.22 -4.74 -4.13
CA GLU A 36 10.04 -3.30 -4.07
C GLU A 36 10.41 -2.78 -2.68
N LEU A 37 11.44 -1.94 -2.61
CA LEU A 37 11.97 -1.44 -1.34
C LEU A 37 11.59 0.02 -1.07
N HIS A 38 11.04 0.73 -2.07
CA HIS A 38 10.73 2.16 -1.95
C HIS A 38 9.32 2.31 -1.37
N ASP A 39 9.23 2.59 -0.08
CA ASP A 39 7.95 2.64 0.61
C ASP A 39 7.62 3.98 1.27
N MET A 40 8.45 5.02 1.07
CA MET A 40 8.21 6.29 1.75
C MET A 40 6.89 6.95 1.35
N ALA A 41 6.56 6.92 0.06
CA ALA A 41 5.27 7.46 -0.39
C ALA A 41 4.10 6.68 0.21
N LEU A 42 4.26 5.37 0.36
CA LEU A 42 3.25 4.53 0.99
C LEU A 42 3.10 4.87 2.47
N MET A 43 4.19 5.17 3.17
CA MET A 43 4.12 5.61 4.57
C MET A 43 3.37 6.95 4.69
N VAL A 44 3.64 7.89 3.82
CA VAL A 44 2.92 9.18 3.80
C VAL A 44 1.43 8.94 3.59
N PHE A 45 1.08 8.09 2.62
CA PHE A 45 -0.30 7.72 2.36
C PHE A 45 -0.95 7.17 3.64
N GLY A 46 -0.28 6.27 4.33
CA GLY A 46 -0.80 5.66 5.55
C GLY A 46 -1.02 6.66 6.67
N ILE A 47 -0.10 7.61 6.83
CA ILE A 47 -0.22 8.64 7.87
C ILE A 47 -1.48 9.50 7.63
N VAL A 48 -1.68 9.93 6.40
CA VAL A 48 -2.86 10.76 6.07
C VAL A 48 -4.13 9.94 6.21
N LEU A 49 -4.12 8.70 5.74
CA LEU A 49 -5.27 7.81 5.83
C LEU A 49 -5.66 7.57 7.28
N HIS A 50 -4.67 7.33 8.15
CA HIS A 50 -4.93 7.13 9.57
C HIS A 50 -5.54 8.37 10.21
N ARG A 51 -5.06 9.56 9.85
CA ARG A 51 -5.63 10.82 10.34
C ARG A 51 -7.09 10.99 9.90
N ASN A 52 -7.47 10.35 8.80
CA ASN A 52 -8.84 10.38 8.30
C ASN A 52 -9.71 9.24 8.87
N GLY A 53 -9.23 8.57 9.90
CA GLY A 53 -10.02 7.61 10.65
C GLY A 53 -9.79 6.15 10.31
N TRP A 54 -8.89 5.85 9.39
CA TRP A 54 -8.59 4.45 9.04
C TRP A 54 -7.62 3.82 10.04
N ARG A 55 -7.78 2.52 10.26
CA ARG A 55 -6.75 1.72 10.92
C ARG A 55 -5.81 1.20 9.85
N ILE A 56 -4.52 1.19 10.13
CA ILE A 56 -3.50 0.85 9.14
C ILE A 56 -2.79 -0.43 9.54
N GLY A 57 -2.82 -1.43 8.67
CA GLY A 57 -1.96 -2.60 8.74
C GLY A 57 -0.81 -2.40 7.77
N TYR A 58 0.36 -2.06 8.28
CA TYR A 58 1.49 -1.73 7.41
C TYR A 58 2.42 -2.93 7.31
N LEU A 59 2.46 -3.55 6.12
CA LEU A 59 3.33 -4.69 5.87
C LEU A 59 4.70 -4.27 5.34
N GLY A 60 4.77 -3.12 4.68
CA GLY A 60 6.03 -2.51 4.33
C GLY A 60 6.66 -2.99 3.03
N PRO A 61 7.98 -2.74 2.89
CA PRO A 61 8.68 -3.08 1.65
C PRO A 61 8.84 -4.58 1.47
N SER A 62 8.91 -4.99 0.22
CA SER A 62 9.20 -6.38 -0.19
C SER A 62 8.37 -7.41 0.58
N THR A 63 7.05 -7.29 0.53
CA THR A 63 6.15 -8.20 1.22
C THR A 63 5.84 -9.41 0.34
N PRO A 64 6.07 -10.62 0.82
CA PRO A 64 5.66 -11.82 0.08
C PRO A 64 4.15 -11.83 -0.12
N VAL A 65 3.73 -12.29 -1.31
CA VAL A 65 2.30 -12.31 -1.65
C VAL A 65 1.51 -13.17 -0.66
N GLU A 66 2.10 -14.26 -0.19
CA GLU A 66 1.45 -15.16 0.76
C GLU A 66 1.15 -14.47 2.09
N GLU A 67 2.04 -13.59 2.53
CA GLU A 67 1.78 -12.81 3.75
C GLU A 67 0.64 -11.82 3.56
N LEU A 68 0.61 -11.19 2.39
CA LEU A 68 -0.47 -10.26 2.06
C LEU A 68 -1.81 -11.00 2.00
N GLU A 69 -1.83 -12.18 1.38
CA GLU A 69 -3.04 -13.00 1.32
C GLU A 69 -3.53 -13.40 2.70
N ARG A 70 -2.63 -13.81 3.58
CA ARG A 70 -2.99 -14.16 4.96
C ARG A 70 -3.55 -12.95 5.71
N ALA A 71 -2.94 -11.79 5.52
CA ALA A 71 -3.41 -10.57 6.18
C ALA A 71 -4.81 -10.18 5.69
N VAL A 72 -5.07 -10.31 4.39
CA VAL A 72 -6.39 -10.04 3.82
C VAL A 72 -7.43 -10.99 4.41
N ASP A 73 -7.13 -12.28 4.45
CA ASP A 73 -8.06 -13.29 4.96
C ASP A 73 -8.33 -13.13 6.45
N ALA A 74 -7.34 -12.69 7.22
CA ALA A 74 -7.47 -12.53 8.66
C ALA A 74 -8.22 -11.26 9.06
N SER A 75 -8.06 -10.18 8.31
CA SER A 75 -8.55 -8.87 8.73
C SER A 75 -9.73 -8.34 7.90
N HIS A 76 -10.01 -8.91 6.75
CA HIS A 76 -11.07 -8.45 5.85
C HIS A 76 -11.02 -6.94 5.64
N PRO A 77 -9.92 -6.41 5.09
CA PRO A 77 -9.73 -4.97 5.02
C PRO A 77 -10.69 -4.29 4.05
N GLY A 78 -10.95 -3.02 4.30
CA GLY A 78 -11.73 -2.19 3.38
C GLY A 78 -10.93 -1.66 2.20
N LEU A 79 -9.60 -1.78 2.26
CA LEU A 79 -8.72 -1.33 1.19
C LEU A 79 -7.37 -2.03 1.32
N VAL A 80 -6.82 -2.47 0.19
CA VAL A 80 -5.44 -2.96 0.09
C VAL A 80 -4.73 -2.11 -0.93
N VAL A 81 -3.59 -1.52 -0.57
CA VAL A 81 -2.79 -0.73 -1.49
C VAL A 81 -1.44 -1.38 -1.67
N LEU A 82 -1.10 -1.65 -2.92
CA LEU A 82 0.23 -2.11 -3.32
C LEU A 82 0.92 -1.01 -4.11
N ALA A 83 2.09 -0.59 -3.64
CA ALA A 83 2.86 0.47 -4.27
C ALA A 83 4.14 -0.09 -4.89
N ALA A 84 4.37 0.22 -6.15
CA ALA A 84 5.57 -0.20 -6.87
C ALA A 84 6.08 0.94 -7.73
N THR A 85 7.40 1.04 -7.85
CA THR A 85 8.04 2.04 -8.70
C THR A 85 8.31 1.52 -10.10
N ARG A 86 8.25 0.19 -10.30
CA ARG A 86 8.57 -0.46 -11.58
C ARG A 86 7.47 -1.42 -11.97
N THR A 87 7.07 -1.36 -13.22
CA THR A 87 6.03 -2.23 -13.77
C THR A 87 6.45 -3.71 -13.71
N GLU A 88 7.73 -3.98 -13.92
CA GLU A 88 8.27 -5.35 -13.90
C GLU A 88 8.08 -6.02 -12.54
N THR A 89 7.87 -5.25 -11.49
CA THR A 89 7.61 -5.79 -10.16
C THR A 89 6.17 -6.30 -10.04
N LEU A 90 5.23 -5.68 -10.74
CA LEU A 90 3.82 -6.06 -10.68
C LEU A 90 3.41 -7.07 -11.75
N GLU A 91 4.01 -7.00 -12.92
CA GLU A 91 3.62 -7.82 -14.08
C GLU A 91 3.55 -9.32 -13.79
N PRO A 92 4.58 -9.92 -13.16
CA PRO A 92 4.54 -11.35 -12.88
C PRO A 92 3.49 -11.76 -11.85
N LEU A 93 2.94 -10.80 -11.12
CA LEU A 93 2.00 -11.05 -10.03
C LEU A 93 0.54 -10.94 -10.47
N ARG A 94 0.26 -10.76 -11.75
CA ARG A 94 -1.13 -10.59 -12.23
C ARG A 94 -2.11 -11.62 -11.69
N PRO A 95 -1.81 -12.92 -11.71
CA PRO A 95 -2.76 -13.91 -11.17
C PRO A 95 -3.05 -13.72 -9.69
N GLU A 96 -2.02 -13.46 -8.88
CA GLU A 96 -2.17 -13.25 -7.45
C GLU A 96 -2.91 -11.96 -7.16
N LEU A 97 -2.63 -10.89 -7.92
CA LEU A 97 -3.32 -9.61 -7.76
C LEU A 97 -4.79 -9.73 -8.11
N ALA A 98 -5.12 -10.48 -9.17
CA ALA A 98 -6.51 -10.71 -9.53
C ALA A 98 -7.24 -11.47 -8.43
N SER A 99 -6.57 -12.44 -7.81
CA SER A 99 -7.13 -13.18 -6.69
C SER A 99 -7.40 -12.26 -5.48
N LEU A 100 -6.45 -11.39 -5.16
CA LEU A 100 -6.62 -10.43 -4.07
C LEU A 100 -7.78 -9.47 -4.36
N ALA A 101 -7.90 -8.99 -5.58
CA ALA A 101 -8.95 -8.04 -5.96
C ALA A 101 -10.34 -8.65 -5.82
N ARG A 102 -10.46 -9.98 -5.92
CA ARG A 102 -11.74 -10.66 -5.69
C ARG A 102 -12.09 -10.76 -4.21
N ARG A 103 -11.11 -10.62 -3.32
CA ARG A 103 -11.28 -10.81 -1.88
C ARG A 103 -11.33 -9.51 -1.10
N ALA A 104 -10.80 -8.42 -1.65
CA ALA A 104 -10.79 -7.12 -1.00
C ALA A 104 -10.64 -6.03 -2.04
N PRO A 105 -11.08 -4.80 -1.76
CA PRO A 105 -10.82 -3.68 -2.67
C PRO A 105 -9.31 -3.47 -2.80
N LEU A 106 -8.79 -3.60 -4.01
CA LEU A 106 -7.36 -3.48 -4.29
C LEU A 106 -7.09 -2.21 -5.07
N ALA A 107 -6.07 -1.48 -4.68
CA ALA A 107 -5.56 -0.32 -5.40
C ALA A 107 -4.07 -0.50 -5.66
N LEU A 108 -3.64 -0.08 -6.84
CA LEU A 108 -2.23 -0.08 -7.23
C LEU A 108 -1.75 1.36 -7.32
N ALA A 109 -0.57 1.63 -6.77
CA ALA A 109 0.00 2.97 -6.70
C ALA A 109 1.47 2.97 -7.09
N GLY A 110 2.01 4.17 -7.31
CA GLY A 110 3.41 4.35 -7.70
C GLY A 110 3.61 4.34 -9.20
N ALA A 111 4.81 4.71 -9.63
CA ALA A 111 5.13 4.85 -11.06
C ALA A 111 5.03 3.52 -11.82
N GLY A 112 5.19 2.40 -11.13
CA GLY A 112 5.07 1.08 -11.74
C GLY A 112 3.65 0.61 -11.98
N ALA A 113 2.67 1.25 -11.35
CA ALA A 113 1.26 0.90 -11.54
C ALA A 113 0.73 1.59 -12.78
N THR A 114 0.15 0.81 -13.69
CA THR A 114 -0.41 1.33 -14.93
C THR A 114 -1.89 1.02 -14.97
N ALA A 115 -2.63 1.82 -15.75
CA ALA A 115 -4.05 1.56 -15.96
C ALA A 115 -4.27 0.18 -16.57
N GLN A 116 -3.36 -0.27 -17.43
CA GLN A 116 -3.46 -1.57 -18.07
C GLN A 116 -3.42 -2.70 -17.06
N ILE A 117 -2.46 -2.68 -16.14
CA ILE A 117 -2.36 -3.71 -15.11
C ILE A 117 -3.56 -3.64 -14.16
N ALA A 118 -3.91 -2.43 -13.71
CA ALA A 118 -5.02 -2.26 -12.79
C ALA A 118 -6.32 -2.83 -13.38
N THR A 119 -6.62 -2.50 -14.63
CA THR A 119 -7.80 -3.02 -15.31
C THR A 119 -7.74 -4.55 -15.43
N ALA A 120 -6.58 -5.08 -15.79
CA ALA A 120 -6.42 -6.52 -16.00
C ALA A 120 -6.67 -7.34 -14.74
N VAL A 121 -6.32 -6.81 -13.57
CA VAL A 121 -6.48 -7.54 -12.31
C VAL A 121 -7.73 -7.15 -11.52
N GLY A 122 -8.46 -6.14 -11.96
CA GLY A 122 -9.65 -5.67 -11.24
C GLY A 122 -9.33 -4.73 -10.08
N ALA A 123 -8.21 -4.02 -10.17
CA ALA A 123 -7.79 -3.06 -9.15
C ALA A 123 -8.09 -1.64 -9.59
N ARG A 124 -8.14 -0.73 -8.62
CA ARG A 124 -8.21 0.70 -8.88
C ARG A 124 -6.80 1.25 -9.03
N LEU A 125 -6.60 2.20 -9.95
CA LEU A 125 -5.32 2.88 -10.08
C LEU A 125 -5.33 4.15 -9.23
N MET A 126 -4.33 4.31 -8.37
CA MET A 126 -4.09 5.54 -7.63
C MET A 126 -2.92 6.27 -8.30
N ALA A 127 -3.24 7.18 -9.22
CA ALA A 127 -2.24 7.88 -10.03
C ALA A 127 -1.77 9.20 -9.42
N GLY A 128 -2.44 9.72 -8.41
CA GLY A 128 -2.10 10.98 -7.79
C GLY A 128 -1.01 10.85 -6.72
N ASP A 129 -0.67 11.99 -6.12
CA ASP A 129 0.29 11.96 -5.02
C ASP A 129 -0.31 11.30 -3.78
N PRO A 130 0.53 10.82 -2.84
CA PRO A 130 0.02 10.04 -1.71
C PRO A 130 -0.94 10.80 -0.80
N VAL A 131 -0.75 12.10 -0.60
CA VAL A 131 -1.64 12.89 0.25
C VAL A 131 -3.02 13.01 -0.38
N THR A 132 -3.07 13.39 -1.65
CA THR A 132 -4.32 13.55 -2.37
C THR A 132 -5.10 12.24 -2.46
N GLU A 133 -4.41 11.14 -2.76
CA GLU A 133 -5.07 9.83 -2.86
C GLU A 133 -5.63 9.38 -1.51
N ALA A 134 -4.89 9.61 -0.42
CA ALA A 134 -5.37 9.25 0.91
C ALA A 134 -6.61 10.07 1.30
N GLU A 135 -6.65 11.33 0.93
CA GLU A 135 -7.81 12.18 1.21
C GLU A 135 -9.04 11.78 0.41
N ARG A 136 -8.85 11.19 -0.77
CA ARG A 136 -9.94 10.71 -1.60
C ARG A 136 -10.46 9.34 -1.17
N ALA A 137 -9.67 8.58 -0.44
CA ALA A 137 -10.06 7.25 0.00
C ALA A 137 -11.11 7.35 1.10
N ARG A 138 -12.25 6.67 0.93
CA ARG A 138 -13.34 6.69 1.90
C ARG A 138 -13.92 5.31 2.10
#